data_192e3a3c07dfb770c38a21576ee7f486
#
_entry.id   192e3a3c07dfb770c38a21576ee7f486
#
_cell.length_a   1.000
_cell.length_b   1.000
_cell.length_c   1.000
_cell.angle_alpha   90.00
_cell.angle_beta   90.00
_cell.angle_gamma   90.00
#
_symmetry.space_group_name_H-M   'P 1'
#
loop_
_entity.id
_entity.type
_entity.pdbx_description
1 polymer ?
#
loop_
_entity_poly.entity_id
_entity_poly.type
_entity_poly.pdbx_seq_one_letter_code
_entity_poly.pdbx_strand_id
1 'polypeptide(L)'
;DFFSGWIYMETGKKKMALPHLTQFLNHATENELSKEARSMLGQKIPLADENTTNSNNNLSLEKHPPKNMVFVSSGFFIMGSNDHGEDEAPEHKTYLDSYYIDRYEVSANDFSLFLNEVNNGNGYYLNNQYGTLFYNGKFQARKGFENHPINNVKWKGAFEYCRWKGKHLPTEAQWEKAARGEDGKIYPWGNKPPAHNLARYRQVWTKEIKHHVMVPVNLFSEGTSPYGAHHMAGNVKEWVDDWFDREYYDEPENHINPKGQIGGEYKVLRGGSWRDLTGFIYSSFRNNAYPYSRLDDYGDR
;
A
#
# COMPACT_ATOMS: atom_id res chain seq x y z
N ASP A 1 -11.00 22.86 7.58
CA ASP A 1 -10.70 21.96 6.45
C ASP A 1 -11.93 21.16 6.05
N PHE A 2 -11.93 20.57 4.87
CA PHE A 2 -13.05 19.77 4.34
C PHE A 2 -13.43 18.63 5.28
N PHE A 3 -12.46 17.97 5.82
CA PHE A 3 -12.63 16.75 6.58
C PHE A 3 -13.34 16.97 7.92
N SER A 4 -12.89 17.95 8.70
CA SER A 4 -13.61 18.34 9.92
C SER A 4 -15.04 18.72 9.62
N GLY A 5 -15.27 19.41 8.50
CA GLY A 5 -16.60 19.75 8.02
C GLY A 5 -17.44 18.52 7.66
N TRP A 6 -16.83 17.54 6.99
CA TRP A 6 -17.50 16.29 6.61
C TRP A 6 -17.92 15.47 7.84
N ILE A 7 -17.02 15.25 8.80
CA ILE A 7 -17.32 14.55 10.06
C ILE A 7 -18.48 15.24 10.81
N TYR A 8 -18.43 16.58 10.92
CA TYR A 8 -19.50 17.31 11.59
C TYR A 8 -20.83 17.17 10.85
N MET A 9 -20.86 17.05 9.53
CA MET A 9 -22.09 16.78 8.77
C MET A 9 -22.61 15.36 9.03
N GLU A 10 -21.75 14.35 8.97
CA GLU A 10 -22.11 12.94 9.23
C GLU A 10 -22.62 12.74 10.68
N THR A 11 -22.00 13.41 11.65
CA THR A 11 -22.43 13.34 13.05
C THR A 11 -23.60 14.27 13.39
N GLY A 12 -24.19 14.93 12.40
CA GLY A 12 -25.32 15.83 12.59
C GLY A 12 -24.99 17.22 13.19
N LYS A 13 -23.70 17.54 13.35
CA LYS A 13 -23.22 18.81 13.92
C LYS A 13 -23.07 19.91 12.85
N LYS A 14 -24.10 20.17 12.05
CA LYS A 14 -24.06 21.08 10.89
C LYS A 14 -23.50 22.47 11.16
N LYS A 15 -23.77 23.05 12.35
CA LYS A 15 -23.24 24.38 12.70
C LYS A 15 -21.71 24.38 12.82
N MET A 16 -21.10 23.28 13.21
CA MET A 16 -19.65 23.12 13.30
C MET A 16 -19.03 22.78 11.95
N ALA A 17 -19.77 22.10 11.07
CA ALA A 17 -19.32 21.76 9.72
C ALA A 17 -19.11 22.98 8.82
N LEU A 18 -19.99 23.97 8.92
CA LEU A 18 -20.07 25.09 7.99
C LEU A 18 -18.75 25.89 7.86
N PRO A 19 -18.07 26.30 8.94
CA PRO A 19 -16.81 27.03 8.84
C PRO A 19 -15.72 26.22 8.13
N HIS A 20 -15.60 24.94 8.44
CA HIS A 20 -14.55 24.07 7.89
C HIS A 20 -14.74 23.81 6.38
N LEU A 21 -15.97 23.50 5.96
CA LEU A 21 -16.29 23.29 4.54
C LEU A 21 -16.14 24.59 3.74
N THR A 22 -16.56 25.74 4.29
CA THR A 22 -16.39 27.03 3.65
C THR A 22 -14.91 27.41 3.52
N GLN A 23 -14.12 27.23 4.56
CA GLN A 23 -12.68 27.47 4.52
C GLN A 23 -11.98 26.59 3.48
N PHE A 24 -12.36 25.31 3.41
CA PHE A 24 -11.84 24.41 2.40
C PHE A 24 -12.14 24.90 0.98
N LEU A 25 -13.40 25.23 0.69
CA LEU A 25 -13.81 25.68 -0.65
C LEU A 25 -13.14 26.99 -1.09
N ASN A 26 -12.75 27.86 -0.17
CA ASN A 26 -12.03 29.10 -0.48
C ASN A 26 -10.61 28.87 -1.00
N HIS A 27 -10.05 27.66 -0.78
CA HIS A 27 -8.66 27.31 -1.15
C HIS A 27 -8.59 26.09 -2.07
N ALA A 28 -9.71 25.40 -2.29
CA ALA A 28 -9.74 24.17 -3.08
C ALA A 28 -9.83 24.45 -4.58
N THR A 29 -9.05 23.69 -5.34
CA THR A 29 -9.26 23.54 -6.78
C THR A 29 -10.49 22.67 -7.04
N GLU A 30 -11.08 22.76 -8.23
CA GLU A 30 -12.26 21.95 -8.60
C GLU A 30 -11.86 20.47 -8.69
N ASN A 31 -12.26 19.68 -7.71
CA ASN A 31 -12.05 18.23 -7.65
C ASN A 31 -13.25 17.55 -6.98
N GLU A 32 -13.24 16.24 -6.85
CA GLU A 32 -14.36 15.50 -6.25
C GLU A 32 -14.67 15.95 -4.81
N LEU A 33 -13.65 16.27 -4.00
CA LEU A 33 -13.85 16.75 -2.63
C LEU A 33 -14.53 18.13 -2.59
N SER A 34 -14.18 19.04 -3.52
CA SER A 34 -14.83 20.35 -3.59
C SER A 34 -16.28 20.23 -4.03
N LYS A 35 -16.61 19.29 -4.91
CA LYS A 35 -18.00 18.98 -5.30
C LYS A 35 -18.78 18.41 -4.11
N GLU A 36 -18.19 17.48 -3.36
CA GLU A 36 -18.82 16.91 -2.17
C GLU A 36 -19.06 17.96 -1.08
N ALA A 37 -18.08 18.84 -0.82
CA ALA A 37 -18.21 19.94 0.12
C ALA A 37 -19.37 20.88 -0.26
N ARG A 38 -19.52 21.23 -1.54
CA ARG A 38 -20.64 22.06 -2.04
C ARG A 38 -21.98 21.36 -1.87
N SER A 39 -22.03 20.06 -2.15
CA SER A 39 -23.24 19.24 -1.95
C SER A 39 -23.67 19.25 -0.48
N MET A 40 -22.73 19.07 0.45
CA MET A 40 -23.01 19.09 1.90
C MET A 40 -23.51 20.46 2.39
N LEU A 41 -23.02 21.54 1.79
CA LEU A 41 -23.49 22.89 2.09
C LEU A 41 -24.83 23.25 1.44
N GLY A 42 -25.41 22.34 0.64
CA GLY A 42 -26.63 22.60 -0.12
C GLY A 42 -26.45 23.62 -1.26
N GLN A 43 -25.21 23.89 -1.66
CA GLN A 43 -24.91 24.77 -2.79
C GLN A 43 -25.17 24.00 -4.08
N LYS A 44 -26.01 24.55 -4.99
CA LYS A 44 -26.19 23.98 -6.31
C LYS A 44 -24.85 23.99 -7.04
N ILE A 45 -24.40 22.82 -7.52
CA ILE A 45 -23.26 22.73 -8.41
C ILE A 45 -23.64 23.52 -9.69
N PRO A 46 -22.92 24.60 -10.07
CA PRO A 46 -23.16 25.21 -11.36
C PRO A 46 -22.93 24.16 -12.44
N LEU A 47 -23.90 23.97 -13.33
CA LEU A 47 -23.64 23.21 -14.56
C LEU A 47 -22.49 23.95 -15.25
N ALA A 48 -21.39 23.26 -15.51
CA ALA A 48 -20.29 23.81 -16.28
C ALA A 48 -20.86 24.23 -17.63
N ASP A 49 -20.78 25.53 -17.96
CA ASP A 49 -21.06 26.03 -19.29
C ASP A 49 -20.08 25.34 -20.25
N GLU A 50 -20.59 24.61 -21.23
CA GLU A 50 -19.86 23.87 -22.25
C GLU A 50 -18.98 24.77 -23.16
N ASN A 51 -18.84 26.05 -22.87
CA ASN A 51 -18.22 27.05 -23.74
C ASN A 51 -17.14 27.92 -23.05
N THR A 52 -16.28 27.32 -22.23
CA THR A 52 -15.00 27.94 -21.86
C THR A 52 -13.83 27.02 -22.18
N THR A 53 -13.51 26.97 -23.47
CA THR A 53 -12.16 26.65 -23.93
C THR A 53 -11.23 27.74 -23.43
N ASN A 54 -10.57 27.53 -22.32
CA ASN A 54 -9.23 28.10 -22.10
C ASN A 54 -8.43 27.29 -21.08
N SER A 55 -7.52 26.57 -21.66
CA SER A 55 -6.11 26.41 -21.38
C SER A 55 -5.67 26.01 -19.96
N ASN A 56 -5.37 24.70 -19.89
CA ASN A 56 -4.06 24.23 -19.46
C ASN A 56 -3.61 24.56 -18.04
N ASN A 57 -4.00 23.73 -17.10
CA ASN A 57 -3.08 23.06 -16.17
C ASN A 57 -3.80 21.99 -15.35
N ASN A 58 -4.76 21.26 -15.92
CA ASN A 58 -5.05 19.92 -15.45
C ASN A 58 -3.92 19.05 -16.03
N LEU A 59 -2.85 18.85 -15.26
CA LEU A 59 -2.08 17.63 -15.37
C LEU A 59 -3.07 16.51 -15.08
N SER A 60 -3.80 16.07 -16.11
CA SER A 60 -4.36 14.73 -16.16
C SER A 60 -3.16 13.84 -15.90
N LEU A 61 -3.08 13.27 -14.69
CA LEU A 61 -2.20 12.13 -14.45
C LEU A 61 -2.57 11.15 -15.55
N GLU A 62 -1.67 11.07 -16.54
CA GLU A 62 -1.99 10.42 -17.79
C GLU A 62 -2.33 8.97 -17.49
N LYS A 63 -3.32 8.44 -18.19
CA LYS A 63 -3.76 7.03 -18.13
C LYS A 63 -2.64 6.02 -18.49
N HIS A 64 -1.40 6.47 -18.58
CA HIS A 64 -0.23 5.67 -18.89
C HIS A 64 0.70 5.62 -17.66
N PRO A 65 0.52 4.63 -16.76
CA PRO A 65 1.41 4.49 -15.62
C PRO A 65 2.86 4.30 -16.08
N PRO A 66 3.85 4.78 -15.31
CA PRO A 66 5.24 4.45 -15.54
C PRO A 66 5.44 2.94 -15.68
N LYS A 67 6.50 2.53 -16.37
CA LYS A 67 6.78 1.11 -16.58
C LYS A 67 6.77 0.34 -15.25
N ASN A 68 6.05 -0.78 -15.22
CA ASN A 68 5.88 -1.65 -14.05
C ASN A 68 5.16 -1.01 -12.86
N MET A 69 4.39 0.05 -13.06
CA MET A 69 3.49 0.60 -12.04
C MET A 69 2.02 0.43 -12.46
N VAL A 70 1.12 0.52 -11.50
CA VAL A 70 -0.33 0.57 -11.72
C VAL A 70 -0.86 1.89 -11.19
N PHE A 71 -1.88 2.41 -11.86
CA PHE A 71 -2.56 3.63 -11.44
C PHE A 71 -3.71 3.28 -10.50
N VAL A 72 -3.75 3.93 -9.35
CA VAL A 72 -4.86 3.86 -8.39
C VAL A 72 -5.56 5.22 -8.40
N SER A 73 -6.84 5.23 -8.79
CA SER A 73 -7.63 6.45 -8.88
C SER A 73 -7.89 7.07 -7.51
N SER A 74 -8.00 8.41 -7.49
CA SER A 74 -8.49 9.11 -6.30
C SER A 74 -9.91 8.69 -5.95
N GLY A 75 -10.27 8.78 -4.70
CA GLY A 75 -11.61 8.47 -4.22
C GLY A 75 -11.61 7.73 -2.90
N PHE A 76 -12.81 7.54 -2.37
CA PHE A 76 -13.04 6.78 -1.15
C PHE A 76 -12.89 5.28 -1.38
N PHE A 77 -12.47 4.59 -0.34
CA PHE A 77 -12.51 3.13 -0.25
C PHE A 77 -12.82 2.70 1.17
N ILE A 78 -13.19 1.44 1.34
CA ILE A 78 -13.42 0.85 2.66
C ILE A 78 -12.08 0.30 3.16
N MET A 79 -11.58 0.86 4.26
CA MET A 79 -10.35 0.46 4.95
C MET A 79 -10.68 -0.27 6.25
N GLY A 80 -9.87 -1.27 6.61
CA GLY A 80 -10.09 -2.06 7.81
C GLY A 80 -11.16 -3.15 7.67
N SER A 81 -11.53 -3.76 8.78
CA SER A 81 -12.55 -4.82 8.83
C SER A 81 -13.08 -4.97 10.26
N ASN A 82 -14.40 -5.16 10.39
CA ASN A 82 -15.03 -5.51 11.65
C ASN A 82 -15.11 -7.02 11.90
N ASP A 83 -14.71 -7.84 10.91
CA ASP A 83 -14.90 -9.29 10.92
C ASP A 83 -13.63 -10.08 11.31
N HIS A 84 -12.48 -9.39 11.50
CA HIS A 84 -11.17 -10.01 11.69
C HIS A 84 -10.48 -9.54 12.98
N GLY A 85 -9.25 -9.04 12.91
CA GLY A 85 -8.48 -8.58 14.06
C GLY A 85 -9.03 -7.29 14.69
N GLU A 86 -8.92 -7.16 16.02
CA GLU A 86 -9.33 -5.93 16.72
C GLU A 86 -8.53 -4.69 16.25
N ASP A 87 -7.32 -4.90 15.76
CA ASP A 87 -6.44 -3.86 15.20
C ASP A 87 -6.77 -3.51 13.75
N GLU A 88 -7.64 -4.29 13.10
CA GLU A 88 -8.20 -3.99 11.79
C GLU A 88 -9.50 -3.18 11.89
N ALA A 89 -10.13 -3.13 13.06
CA ALA A 89 -11.37 -2.42 13.32
C ALA A 89 -11.10 -0.98 13.82
N PRO A 90 -12.08 -0.07 13.64
CA PRO A 90 -13.31 -0.25 12.88
C PRO A 90 -13.09 -0.22 11.37
N GLU A 91 -13.93 -0.93 10.61
CA GLU A 91 -14.07 -0.69 9.19
C GLU A 91 -14.53 0.75 8.96
N HIS A 92 -13.84 1.49 8.11
CA HIS A 92 -14.09 2.92 7.92
C HIS A 92 -13.81 3.38 6.49
N LYS A 93 -14.44 4.51 6.12
CA LYS A 93 -14.32 5.09 4.79
C LYS A 93 -13.13 6.05 4.73
N THR A 94 -12.13 5.72 3.92
CA THR A 94 -10.90 6.51 3.76
C THR A 94 -10.78 7.07 2.35
N TYR A 95 -10.40 8.35 2.23
CA TYR A 95 -10.12 9.00 0.94
C TYR A 95 -8.63 9.03 0.65
N LEU A 96 -8.28 8.72 -0.59
CA LEU A 96 -6.91 8.90 -1.11
C LEU A 96 -6.95 9.69 -2.42
N ASP A 97 -5.97 10.57 -2.59
CA ASP A 97 -5.64 11.13 -3.90
C ASP A 97 -5.11 10.02 -4.82
N SER A 98 -5.13 10.26 -6.12
CA SER A 98 -4.59 9.29 -7.08
C SER A 98 -3.07 9.15 -6.95
N TYR A 99 -2.57 7.94 -7.14
CA TYR A 99 -1.15 7.61 -7.05
C TYR A 99 -0.77 6.47 -8.00
N TYR A 100 0.52 6.26 -8.15
CA TYR A 100 1.06 5.06 -8.76
C TYR A 100 1.70 4.18 -7.69
N ILE A 101 1.51 2.87 -7.79
CA ILE A 101 2.18 1.87 -6.97
C ILE A 101 2.85 0.84 -7.87
N ASP A 102 3.95 0.24 -7.43
CA ASP A 102 4.60 -0.79 -8.20
C ASP A 102 3.68 -1.98 -8.44
N ARG A 103 3.70 -2.49 -9.66
CA ARG A 103 2.89 -3.66 -10.06
C ARG A 103 3.34 -4.93 -9.36
N TYR A 104 4.61 -5.03 -9.03
CA TYR A 104 5.29 -6.20 -8.53
C TYR A 104 6.06 -5.86 -7.26
N GLU A 105 6.22 -6.85 -6.39
CA GLU A 105 7.22 -6.82 -5.33
C GLU A 105 8.61 -6.52 -5.93
N VAL A 106 9.49 -5.89 -5.16
CA VAL A 106 10.85 -5.61 -5.61
C VAL A 106 11.61 -6.93 -5.83
N SER A 107 12.18 -7.10 -7.01
CA SER A 107 12.93 -8.31 -7.34
C SER A 107 14.30 -8.36 -6.64
N ALA A 108 14.79 -9.56 -6.40
CA ALA A 108 16.14 -9.79 -5.88
C ALA A 108 17.20 -9.12 -6.76
N ASN A 109 17.02 -9.16 -8.09
CA ASN A 109 17.96 -8.51 -9.02
C ASN A 109 17.96 -6.99 -8.81
N ASP A 110 16.79 -6.35 -8.78
CA ASP A 110 16.72 -4.88 -8.65
C ASP A 110 17.28 -4.37 -7.31
N PHE A 111 16.99 -5.09 -6.22
CA PHE A 111 17.52 -4.73 -4.91
C PHE A 111 19.05 -4.94 -4.82
N SER A 112 19.58 -5.94 -5.52
CA SER A 112 21.02 -6.17 -5.60
C SER A 112 21.78 -5.01 -6.26
N LEU A 113 21.19 -4.38 -7.28
CA LEU A 113 21.75 -3.19 -7.94
C LEU A 113 21.84 -2.02 -6.95
N PHE A 114 20.76 -1.76 -6.20
CA PHE A 114 20.73 -0.75 -5.16
C PHE A 114 21.83 -0.97 -4.10
N LEU A 115 21.90 -2.18 -3.52
CA LEU A 115 22.89 -2.48 -2.48
C LEU A 115 24.33 -2.28 -2.93
N ASN A 116 24.62 -2.59 -4.19
CA ASN A 116 25.96 -2.42 -4.75
C ASN A 116 26.30 -0.95 -5.01
N GLU A 117 25.32 -0.11 -5.35
CA GLU A 117 25.53 1.31 -5.60
C GLU A 117 25.70 2.12 -4.31
N VAL A 118 24.86 1.85 -3.30
CA VAL A 118 24.89 2.61 -2.03
C VAL A 118 25.98 2.17 -1.07
N ASN A 119 26.67 1.07 -1.35
CA ASN A 119 27.79 0.53 -0.54
C ASN A 119 27.48 0.36 0.97
N ASN A 120 26.22 0.08 1.32
CA ASN A 120 25.76 -0.08 2.71
C ASN A 120 24.90 -1.35 2.91
N GLY A 121 25.24 -2.43 2.24
CA GLY A 121 24.44 -3.64 2.20
C GLY A 121 24.03 -4.20 3.57
N ASN A 122 24.97 -4.25 4.53
CA ASN A 122 24.70 -4.79 5.88
C ASN A 122 23.77 -3.89 6.71
N GLY A 123 23.64 -2.62 6.37
CA GLY A 123 22.69 -1.69 6.99
C GLY A 123 21.23 -2.00 6.61
N TYR A 124 21.01 -2.54 5.42
CA TYR A 124 19.70 -2.65 4.77
C TYR A 124 19.22 -4.10 4.61
N TYR A 125 20.12 -5.04 4.45
CA TYR A 125 19.86 -6.43 4.11
C TYR A 125 20.55 -7.42 5.06
N LEU A 126 19.91 -8.56 5.35
CA LEU A 126 20.54 -9.67 6.05
C LEU A 126 21.01 -10.73 5.06
N ASN A 127 22.30 -10.78 4.80
CA ASN A 127 22.90 -11.85 4.01
C ASN A 127 22.99 -13.15 4.80
N ASN A 128 22.13 -14.09 4.52
CA ASN A 128 22.13 -15.44 5.12
C ASN A 128 21.68 -16.51 4.11
N GLN A 129 21.56 -17.76 4.55
CA GLN A 129 21.16 -18.87 3.69
C GLN A 129 19.72 -18.81 3.19
N TYR A 130 18.83 -18.03 3.85
CA TYR A 130 17.41 -17.90 3.51
C TYR A 130 17.14 -16.75 2.53
N GLY A 131 18.10 -15.82 2.39
CA GLY A 131 17.99 -14.68 1.50
C GLY A 131 18.06 -15.04 0.02
N THR A 132 17.31 -14.35 -0.82
CA THR A 132 17.36 -14.48 -2.29
C THR A 132 18.65 -13.88 -2.87
N LEU A 133 19.39 -13.09 -2.11
CA LEU A 133 20.73 -12.62 -2.48
C LEU A 133 21.84 -13.39 -1.75
N PHE A 134 23.02 -13.33 -2.32
CA PHE A 134 24.27 -13.70 -1.67
C PHE A 134 25.35 -12.63 -1.94
N TYR A 135 26.35 -12.58 -1.09
CA TYR A 135 27.46 -11.67 -1.22
C TYR A 135 28.76 -12.41 -1.56
N ASN A 136 29.39 -11.99 -2.65
CA ASN A 136 30.72 -12.47 -3.07
C ASN A 136 31.50 -11.27 -3.66
N GLY A 137 31.96 -10.37 -2.78
CA GLY A 137 32.53 -9.08 -3.17
C GLY A 137 31.50 -8.04 -3.63
N LYS A 138 30.35 -8.51 -4.14
CA LYS A 138 29.15 -7.72 -4.45
C LYS A 138 27.89 -8.54 -4.16
N PHE A 139 26.75 -7.87 -3.97
CA PHE A 139 25.45 -8.53 -3.85
C PHE A 139 24.97 -9.01 -5.21
N GLN A 140 24.47 -10.22 -5.27
CA GLN A 140 23.94 -10.85 -6.48
C GLN A 140 22.71 -11.69 -6.11
N ALA A 141 21.73 -11.70 -7.01
CA ALA A 141 20.63 -12.65 -6.89
C ALA A 141 21.17 -14.08 -7.03
N ARG A 142 20.61 -15.01 -6.25
CA ARG A 142 20.91 -16.44 -6.45
C ARG A 142 20.42 -16.86 -7.81
N LYS A 143 21.20 -17.73 -8.48
CA LYS A 143 20.88 -18.24 -9.81
C LYS A 143 19.48 -18.86 -9.84
N GLY A 144 18.62 -18.36 -10.73
CA GLY A 144 17.23 -18.78 -10.90
C GLY A 144 16.25 -18.07 -9.99
N PHE A 145 16.73 -17.13 -9.14
CA PHE A 145 15.88 -16.32 -8.25
C PHE A 145 15.94 -14.82 -8.54
N GLU A 146 16.47 -14.45 -9.69
CA GLU A 146 16.64 -13.06 -10.12
C GLU A 146 15.32 -12.28 -10.12
N ASN A 147 14.23 -12.95 -10.53
CA ASN A 147 12.88 -12.41 -10.59
C ASN A 147 11.98 -12.84 -9.41
N HIS A 148 12.55 -13.39 -8.33
CA HIS A 148 11.82 -13.62 -7.08
C HIS A 148 11.87 -12.36 -6.21
N PRO A 149 10.93 -12.20 -5.27
CA PRO A 149 10.96 -11.05 -4.39
C PRO A 149 12.24 -11.01 -3.56
N ILE A 150 12.71 -9.82 -3.28
CA ILE A 150 13.71 -9.64 -2.23
C ILE A 150 13.08 -9.96 -0.88
N ASN A 151 13.81 -10.64 -0.02
CA ASN A 151 13.45 -10.91 1.37
C ASN A 151 14.59 -10.53 2.31
N ASN A 152 14.45 -10.69 3.62
CA ASN A 152 15.46 -10.29 4.62
C ASN A 152 15.78 -8.79 4.64
N VAL A 153 14.87 -7.94 4.20
CA VAL A 153 15.03 -6.49 4.12
C VAL A 153 14.57 -5.84 5.42
N LYS A 154 15.37 -4.91 5.96
CA LYS A 154 14.93 -4.02 7.03
C LYS A 154 14.04 -2.92 6.46
N TRP A 155 13.14 -2.36 7.26
CA TRP A 155 12.33 -1.21 6.85
C TRP A 155 13.18 -0.09 6.25
N LYS A 156 14.31 0.25 6.87
CA LYS A 156 15.21 1.28 6.31
C LYS A 156 15.79 0.89 4.95
N GLY A 157 16.00 -0.39 4.69
CA GLY A 157 16.45 -0.87 3.37
C GLY A 157 15.39 -0.65 2.30
N ALA A 158 14.14 -0.98 2.59
CA ALA A 158 13.00 -0.74 1.74
C ALA A 158 12.79 0.77 1.48
N PHE A 159 12.82 1.58 2.54
CA PHE A 159 12.70 3.03 2.45
C PHE A 159 13.78 3.67 1.56
N GLU A 160 15.05 3.32 1.76
CA GLU A 160 16.16 3.87 0.98
C GLU A 160 16.19 3.35 -0.47
N TYR A 161 15.73 2.12 -0.71
CA TYR A 161 15.54 1.61 -2.06
C TYR A 161 14.49 2.44 -2.83
N CYS A 162 13.35 2.70 -2.22
CA CYS A 162 12.32 3.54 -2.82
C CYS A 162 12.88 4.94 -3.14
N ARG A 163 13.60 5.57 -2.21
CA ARG A 163 14.24 6.87 -2.44
C ARG A 163 15.26 6.83 -3.59
N TRP A 164 16.06 5.79 -3.65
CA TRP A 164 17.03 5.59 -4.74
C TRP A 164 16.35 5.49 -6.12
N LYS A 165 15.15 4.90 -6.15
CA LYS A 165 14.29 4.84 -7.36
C LYS A 165 13.52 6.14 -7.64
N GLY A 166 13.64 7.18 -6.81
CA GLY A 166 12.82 8.39 -6.93
C GLY A 166 11.36 8.19 -6.52
N LYS A 167 11.10 7.24 -5.63
CA LYS A 167 9.80 6.84 -5.08
C LYS A 167 9.78 6.99 -3.56
N HIS A 168 8.70 6.58 -2.93
CA HIS A 168 8.56 6.39 -1.50
C HIS A 168 7.85 5.06 -1.21
N LEU A 169 7.96 4.54 0.01
CA LEU A 169 7.12 3.45 0.46
C LEU A 169 5.64 3.88 0.41
N PRO A 170 4.72 3.00 0.05
CA PRO A 170 3.30 3.32 0.17
C PRO A 170 2.92 3.56 1.63
N THR A 171 1.93 4.41 1.89
CA THR A 171 1.28 4.40 3.20
C THR A 171 0.44 3.12 3.35
N GLU A 172 0.08 2.76 4.58
CA GLU A 172 -0.77 1.61 4.86
C GLU A 172 -2.09 1.70 4.08
N ALA A 173 -2.71 2.88 4.06
CA ALA A 173 -3.95 3.12 3.32
C ALA A 173 -3.77 3.01 1.80
N GLN A 174 -2.66 3.52 1.24
CA GLN A 174 -2.35 3.35 -0.18
C GLN A 174 -2.18 1.87 -0.53
N TRP A 175 -1.44 1.14 0.31
CA TRP A 175 -1.25 -0.29 0.12
C TRP A 175 -2.60 -1.03 0.14
N GLU A 176 -3.45 -0.77 1.13
CA GLU A 176 -4.72 -1.47 1.30
C GLU A 176 -5.70 -1.16 0.15
N LYS A 177 -5.84 0.11 -0.27
CA LYS A 177 -6.65 0.45 -1.44
C LYS A 177 -6.16 -0.25 -2.71
N ALA A 178 -4.84 -0.25 -2.93
CA ALA A 178 -4.24 -0.95 -4.07
C ALA A 178 -4.51 -2.45 -4.05
N ALA A 179 -4.59 -3.07 -2.86
CA ALA A 179 -4.85 -4.48 -2.68
C ALA A 179 -6.32 -4.85 -2.92
N ARG A 180 -7.27 -4.16 -2.28
CA ARG A 180 -8.67 -4.60 -2.21
C ARG A 180 -9.66 -3.81 -3.05
N GLY A 181 -9.23 -2.69 -3.68
CA GLY A 181 -10.12 -1.81 -4.41
C GLY A 181 -10.96 -0.92 -3.49
N GLU A 182 -12.09 -0.46 -3.99
CA GLU A 182 -12.96 0.50 -3.30
C GLU A 182 -14.00 -0.18 -2.40
N ASP A 183 -14.40 -1.41 -2.75
CA ASP A 183 -15.56 -2.14 -2.19
C ASP A 183 -15.20 -3.00 -0.97
N GLY A 184 -14.02 -2.87 -0.37
CA GLY A 184 -13.65 -3.64 0.81
C GLY A 184 -13.53 -5.16 0.59
N LYS A 185 -13.03 -5.61 -0.56
CA LYS A 185 -12.82 -7.04 -0.85
C LYS A 185 -11.90 -7.70 0.18
N ILE A 186 -12.21 -8.96 0.52
CA ILE A 186 -11.41 -9.73 1.50
C ILE A 186 -9.99 -9.99 0.96
N TYR A 187 -9.89 -10.35 -0.31
CA TYR A 187 -8.61 -10.64 -0.99
C TYR A 187 -8.47 -9.79 -2.25
N PRO A 188 -7.28 -9.64 -2.81
CA PRO A 188 -7.08 -8.89 -4.05
C PRO A 188 -7.98 -9.36 -5.21
N TRP A 189 -8.18 -10.66 -5.35
CA TRP A 189 -9.04 -11.27 -6.40
C TRP A 189 -10.53 -11.29 -6.05
N GLY A 190 -10.94 -10.77 -4.90
CA GLY A 190 -12.34 -10.73 -4.43
C GLY A 190 -12.56 -11.53 -3.15
N ASN A 191 -13.79 -12.05 -2.98
CA ASN A 191 -14.19 -12.70 -1.72
C ASN A 191 -14.12 -14.25 -1.76
N LYS A 192 -13.61 -14.82 -2.87
CA LYS A 192 -13.43 -16.26 -2.97
C LYS A 192 -12.26 -16.72 -2.08
N PRO A 193 -12.39 -17.89 -1.43
CA PRO A 193 -11.29 -18.46 -0.63
C PRO A 193 -9.98 -18.55 -1.40
N PRO A 194 -8.83 -18.44 -0.70
CA PRO A 194 -7.52 -18.55 -1.35
C PRO A 194 -7.27 -19.92 -1.96
N ALA A 195 -6.61 -19.93 -3.11
CA ALA A 195 -6.16 -21.12 -3.80
C ALA A 195 -4.69 -20.93 -4.23
N HIS A 196 -3.97 -22.04 -4.44
CA HIS A 196 -2.53 -22.01 -4.75
C HIS A 196 -2.17 -21.46 -6.14
N ASN A 197 -3.16 -21.23 -7.00
CA ASN A 197 -3.01 -20.50 -8.27
C ASN A 197 -3.30 -19.00 -8.16
N LEU A 198 -3.74 -18.52 -6.98
CA LEU A 198 -4.06 -17.11 -6.70
C LEU A 198 -3.00 -16.45 -5.83
N ALA A 199 -2.44 -17.19 -4.88
CA ALA A 199 -1.46 -16.68 -3.92
C ALA A 199 -0.48 -17.76 -3.45
N ARG A 200 0.69 -17.31 -2.98
CA ARG A 200 1.69 -18.17 -2.37
C ARG A 200 1.64 -18.07 -0.85
N TYR A 201 1.14 -19.12 -0.19
CA TYR A 201 0.94 -19.15 1.26
C TYR A 201 1.06 -20.60 1.78
N ARG A 202 1.13 -20.82 3.09
CA ARG A 202 1.24 -22.14 3.75
C ARG A 202 2.41 -23.00 3.27
N GLN A 203 3.54 -22.38 2.93
CA GLN A 203 4.74 -23.11 2.53
C GLN A 203 5.63 -23.37 3.74
N VAL A 204 6.42 -24.42 3.67
CA VAL A 204 7.43 -24.76 4.68
C VAL A 204 8.79 -24.78 4.01
N TRP A 205 9.72 -24.00 4.55
CA TRP A 205 11.09 -24.01 4.07
C TRP A 205 11.79 -25.31 4.49
N THR A 206 12.38 -26.00 3.55
CA THR A 206 13.24 -27.17 3.79
C THR A 206 14.54 -27.02 3.00
N LYS A 207 15.54 -27.85 3.32
CA LYS A 207 16.82 -27.86 2.58
C LYS A 207 16.65 -28.24 1.10
N GLU A 208 15.60 -28.97 0.77
CA GLU A 208 15.26 -29.39 -0.61
C GLU A 208 14.51 -28.27 -1.34
N ILE A 209 13.53 -27.66 -0.71
CA ILE A 209 12.67 -26.61 -1.30
C ILE A 209 13.40 -25.27 -1.35
N LYS A 210 14.14 -24.90 -0.29
CA LYS A 210 14.89 -23.64 -0.18
C LYS A 210 14.03 -22.41 -0.55
N HIS A 211 14.54 -21.58 -1.45
CA HIS A 211 13.87 -20.35 -1.89
C HIS A 211 12.64 -20.58 -2.77
N HIS A 212 12.38 -21.81 -3.23
CA HIS A 212 11.15 -22.16 -3.95
C HIS A 212 9.87 -22.10 -3.08
N VAL A 213 10.00 -21.76 -1.80
CA VAL A 213 8.85 -21.34 -0.97
C VAL A 213 8.21 -20.07 -1.52
N MET A 214 9.00 -19.16 -2.10
CA MET A 214 8.54 -17.97 -2.84
C MET A 214 8.36 -18.31 -4.33
N VAL A 215 7.71 -17.42 -5.04
CA VAL A 215 7.51 -17.50 -6.49
C VAL A 215 7.95 -16.21 -7.17
N PRO A 216 8.24 -16.22 -8.49
CA PRO A 216 8.54 -15.00 -9.24
C PRO A 216 7.45 -13.93 -9.08
N VAL A 217 7.86 -12.66 -8.98
CA VAL A 217 6.99 -11.51 -8.71
C VAL A 217 5.88 -11.28 -9.74
N ASN A 218 5.97 -11.88 -10.91
CA ASN A 218 4.98 -11.78 -11.99
C ASN A 218 4.07 -13.03 -12.13
N LEU A 219 4.15 -13.97 -11.19
CA LEU A 219 3.31 -15.17 -11.23
C LEU A 219 1.90 -14.85 -10.70
N PHE A 220 0.95 -15.78 -10.88
CA PHE A 220 -0.44 -15.70 -10.41
C PHE A 220 -1.22 -14.48 -10.92
N SER A 221 -1.33 -14.34 -12.24
CA SER A 221 -2.10 -13.26 -12.88
C SER A 221 -3.58 -13.21 -12.48
N GLU A 222 -4.16 -14.36 -12.07
CA GLU A 222 -5.54 -14.44 -11.55
C GLU A 222 -5.67 -13.96 -10.10
N GLY A 223 -4.56 -13.85 -9.37
CA GLY A 223 -4.47 -13.37 -8.00
C GLY A 223 -4.20 -11.86 -7.88
N THR A 224 -4.23 -11.13 -9.00
CA THR A 224 -3.97 -9.69 -9.02
C THR A 224 -5.08 -8.89 -8.38
N SER A 225 -4.74 -7.72 -7.87
CA SER A 225 -5.68 -6.74 -7.34
C SER A 225 -6.57 -6.13 -8.45
N PRO A 226 -7.64 -5.39 -8.10
CA PRO A 226 -8.47 -4.69 -9.07
C PRO A 226 -7.71 -3.72 -9.96
N TYR A 227 -6.58 -3.21 -9.49
CA TYR A 227 -5.69 -2.31 -10.23
C TYR A 227 -4.59 -3.04 -10.99
N GLY A 228 -4.47 -4.35 -10.83
CA GLY A 228 -3.47 -5.19 -11.50
C GLY A 228 -2.13 -5.28 -10.76
N ALA A 229 -2.07 -4.97 -9.47
CA ALA A 229 -0.90 -5.26 -8.62
C ALA A 229 -0.87 -6.76 -8.28
N HIS A 230 0.32 -7.36 -8.35
CA HIS A 230 0.54 -8.77 -8.05
C HIS A 230 0.92 -8.98 -6.58
N HIS A 231 0.69 -10.16 -6.07
CA HIS A 231 1.14 -10.64 -4.74
C HIS A 231 0.75 -9.74 -3.55
N MET A 232 -0.35 -8.95 -3.69
CA MET A 232 -0.92 -8.21 -2.55
C MET A 232 -1.50 -9.17 -1.48
N ALA A 233 -1.32 -10.48 -1.64
CA ALA A 233 -1.65 -11.53 -0.67
C ALA A 233 -0.66 -12.68 -0.80
N GLY A 234 0.10 -12.96 0.26
CA GLY A 234 1.13 -14.00 0.29
C GLY A 234 2.44 -13.60 -0.38
N ASN A 235 3.28 -14.55 -0.70
CA ASN A 235 4.65 -14.45 -1.19
C ASN A 235 5.59 -13.86 -0.13
N VAL A 236 5.76 -12.53 -0.03
CA VAL A 236 6.48 -11.89 1.08
C VAL A 236 5.65 -10.79 1.73
N LYS A 237 5.83 -10.56 3.03
CA LYS A 237 5.26 -9.39 3.72
C LYS A 237 5.93 -8.12 3.21
N GLU A 238 5.17 -7.08 3.04
CA GLU A 238 5.60 -5.82 2.46
C GLU A 238 5.62 -4.70 3.49
N TRP A 239 6.75 -4.01 3.59
CA TRP A 239 6.88 -2.83 4.41
C TRP A 239 6.09 -1.66 3.83
N VAL A 240 5.40 -0.94 4.70
CA VAL A 240 4.81 0.36 4.39
C VAL A 240 5.46 1.47 5.22
N ASP A 241 5.14 2.74 4.93
CA ASP A 241 5.80 3.86 5.60
C ASP A 241 5.31 4.10 7.04
N ASP A 242 4.13 3.60 7.37
CA ASP A 242 3.42 3.90 8.61
C ASP A 242 4.06 3.22 9.82
N TRP A 243 4.03 3.93 10.96
CA TRP A 243 4.21 3.33 12.26
C TRP A 243 2.92 2.61 12.67
N PHE A 244 3.05 1.42 13.23
CA PHE A 244 1.91 0.65 13.71
C PHE A 244 1.36 1.26 14.99
N ASP A 245 0.07 1.55 14.96
CA ASP A 245 -0.73 1.89 16.12
C ASP A 245 -2.03 1.09 16.02
N ARG A 246 -2.39 0.40 17.11
CA ARG A 246 -3.58 -0.44 17.17
C ARG A 246 -4.87 0.37 17.10
N GLU A 247 -4.85 1.57 17.68
CA GLU A 247 -6.02 2.45 17.83
C GLU A 247 -6.10 3.51 16.71
N TYR A 248 -5.16 3.48 15.74
CA TYR A 248 -5.07 4.50 14.70
C TYR A 248 -6.35 4.65 13.86
N TYR A 249 -7.10 3.56 13.69
CA TYR A 249 -8.33 3.57 12.89
C TYR A 249 -9.53 4.20 13.63
N ASP A 250 -9.45 4.33 14.93
CA ASP A 250 -10.49 4.99 15.75
C ASP A 250 -10.48 6.53 15.60
N GLU A 251 -9.41 7.11 15.07
CA GLU A 251 -9.21 8.55 14.96
C GLU A 251 -9.84 9.10 13.66
N PRO A 252 -10.93 9.87 13.74
CA PRO A 252 -11.65 10.35 12.55
C PRO A 252 -10.83 11.22 11.60
N GLU A 253 -9.82 11.95 12.09
CA GLU A 253 -8.91 12.77 11.28
C GLU A 253 -7.99 11.96 10.38
N ASN A 254 -7.87 10.66 10.63
CA ASN A 254 -7.01 9.75 9.88
C ASN A 254 -7.70 9.15 8.64
N HIS A 255 -8.78 9.79 8.15
CA HIS A 255 -9.56 9.26 7.03
C HIS A 255 -9.29 9.95 5.68
N ILE A 256 -8.38 10.91 5.61
CA ILE A 256 -7.99 11.54 4.33
C ILE A 256 -6.49 11.54 4.15
N ASN A 257 -6.02 10.84 3.12
CA ASN A 257 -4.61 10.67 2.82
C ASN A 257 -3.79 10.35 4.10
N PRO A 258 -4.22 9.36 4.92
CA PRO A 258 -3.56 9.06 6.17
C PRO A 258 -2.12 8.64 5.94
N LYS A 259 -1.24 9.02 6.87
CA LYS A 259 0.22 8.78 6.80
C LYS A 259 0.73 7.97 8.00
N GLY A 260 -0.17 7.38 8.78
CA GLY A 260 0.18 6.74 10.03
C GLY A 260 0.52 7.76 11.13
N GLN A 261 0.70 7.29 12.34
CA GLN A 261 1.11 8.14 13.44
C GLN A 261 2.56 8.63 13.30
N ILE A 262 2.87 9.72 14.01
CA ILE A 262 4.20 10.35 14.01
C ILE A 262 5.12 9.61 14.98
N GLY A 263 5.75 8.53 14.52
CA GLY A 263 6.67 7.73 15.33
C GLY A 263 5.99 6.56 16.03
N GLY A 264 6.77 5.60 16.47
CA GLY A 264 6.30 4.38 17.10
C GLY A 264 7.46 3.39 17.34
N GLU A 265 7.13 2.22 17.82
CA GLU A 265 8.09 1.14 18.07
C GLU A 265 8.16 0.16 16.89
N TYR A 266 7.02 -0.06 16.23
CA TYR A 266 6.86 -1.02 15.16
C TYR A 266 6.43 -0.32 13.87
N LYS A 267 6.93 -0.82 12.74
CA LYS A 267 6.47 -0.45 11.39
C LYS A 267 5.43 -1.45 10.91
N VAL A 268 4.48 -0.97 10.12
CA VAL A 268 3.43 -1.82 9.56
C VAL A 268 4.00 -2.69 8.43
N LEU A 269 3.54 -3.93 8.40
CA LEU A 269 3.73 -4.92 7.33
C LEU A 269 2.38 -5.39 6.81
N ARG A 270 2.28 -5.58 5.51
CA ARG A 270 1.03 -5.95 4.86
C ARG A 270 1.19 -7.18 3.97
N GLY A 271 0.06 -7.78 3.54
CA GLY A 271 -0.02 -8.82 2.52
C GLY A 271 0.12 -10.25 3.02
N GLY A 272 0.75 -10.46 4.17
CA GLY A 272 1.13 -11.81 4.59
C GLY A 272 2.25 -12.39 3.71
N SER A 273 2.60 -13.66 3.92
CA SER A 273 3.75 -14.28 3.25
C SER A 273 3.50 -15.72 2.82
N TRP A 274 4.50 -16.29 2.15
CA TRP A 274 4.54 -17.71 1.79
C TRP A 274 4.35 -18.65 3.00
N ARG A 275 4.73 -18.24 4.20
CA ARG A 275 4.66 -19.01 5.44
C ARG A 275 3.28 -18.98 6.09
N ASP A 276 2.56 -17.87 5.91
CA ASP A 276 1.35 -17.59 6.66
C ASP A 276 0.17 -18.48 6.25
N LEU A 277 -0.76 -18.66 7.18
CA LEU A 277 -2.03 -19.35 6.93
C LEU A 277 -3.03 -18.40 6.26
N THR A 278 -4.14 -18.93 5.79
CA THR A 278 -5.20 -18.19 5.09
C THR A 278 -5.75 -17.00 5.86
N GLY A 279 -5.77 -17.06 7.19
CA GLY A 279 -6.24 -16.00 8.08
C GLY A 279 -5.26 -14.81 8.22
N PHE A 280 -4.11 -14.84 7.55
CA PHE A 280 -3.09 -13.78 7.64
C PHE A 280 -2.71 -13.19 6.27
N ILE A 281 -3.50 -13.48 5.24
CA ILE A 281 -3.31 -12.96 3.87
C ILE A 281 -4.53 -12.17 3.37
N TYR A 282 -5.42 -11.73 4.28
CA TYR A 282 -6.49 -10.80 3.95
C TYR A 282 -5.91 -9.43 3.55
N SER A 283 -6.62 -8.72 2.69
CA SER A 283 -6.20 -7.37 2.32
C SER A 283 -6.26 -6.37 3.48
N SER A 284 -7.14 -6.59 4.47
CA SER A 284 -7.23 -5.79 5.71
C SER A 284 -6.22 -6.20 6.78
N PHE A 285 -5.64 -7.42 6.70
CA PHE A 285 -4.77 -7.94 7.77
C PHE A 285 -3.57 -7.01 8.02
N ARG A 286 -3.42 -6.60 9.27
CA ARG A 286 -2.32 -5.76 9.74
C ARG A 286 -1.29 -6.60 10.46
N ASN A 287 -0.03 -6.44 10.10
CA ASN A 287 1.10 -7.01 10.80
C ASN A 287 2.09 -5.90 11.16
N ASN A 288 2.98 -6.16 12.08
CA ASN A 288 3.98 -5.19 12.49
C ASN A 288 5.29 -5.86 12.87
N ALA A 289 6.38 -5.10 12.78
CA ALA A 289 7.69 -5.54 13.24
C ALA A 289 8.57 -4.33 13.59
N TYR A 290 9.59 -4.55 14.40
CA TYR A 290 10.62 -3.53 14.63
C TYR A 290 11.28 -3.12 13.30
N PRO A 291 11.59 -1.84 13.07
CA PRO A 291 12.20 -1.36 11.82
C PRO A 291 13.53 -2.04 11.47
N TYR A 292 14.20 -2.60 12.46
CA TYR A 292 15.45 -3.34 12.29
C TYR A 292 15.25 -4.85 12.13
N SER A 293 14.03 -5.35 12.26
CA SER A 293 13.69 -6.76 11.99
C SER A 293 13.94 -7.11 10.53
N ARG A 294 14.28 -8.35 10.30
CA ARG A 294 14.57 -8.90 8.98
C ARG A 294 14.34 -10.41 9.06
N LEU A 295 13.29 -10.86 8.47
CA LEU A 295 12.95 -12.27 8.39
C LEU A 295 12.89 -12.69 6.92
N ASP A 296 13.01 -14.00 6.69
CA ASP A 296 13.03 -14.58 5.35
C ASP A 296 11.70 -14.48 4.59
N ASP A 297 10.65 -14.04 5.26
CA ASP A 297 9.32 -13.77 4.71
C ASP A 297 8.97 -12.27 4.60
N TYR A 298 9.92 -11.36 4.85
CA TYR A 298 9.77 -9.91 4.68
C TYR A 298 10.43 -9.45 3.39
N GLY A 299 9.66 -8.79 2.55
CA GLY A 299 10.09 -8.20 1.29
C GLY A 299 9.85 -6.68 1.23
N ASP A 300 9.81 -6.18 0.02
CA ASP A 300 9.62 -4.77 -0.32
C ASP A 300 8.76 -4.62 -1.59
N ARG A 301 8.06 -3.48 -1.69
CA ARG A 301 7.28 -3.09 -2.87
C ARG A 301 7.61 -1.69 -3.35
#